data_2d0c8a6f95a2318a10994f26e8eb8106
#
_entry.id   2d0c8a6f95a2318a10994f26e8eb8106
#
_cell.length_a   1.000
_cell.length_b   1.000
_cell.length_c   1.000
_cell.angle_alpha   90.00
_cell.angle_beta   90.00
_cell.angle_gamma   90.00
#
_symmetry.space_group_name_H-M   'P 1'
#
loop_
_entity.id
_entity.type
_entity.pdbx_description
1 polymer ?
#
loop_
_entity_poly.entity_id
_entity_poly.type
_entity_poly.pdbx_seq_one_letter_code
_entity_poly.pdbx_strand_id
1 'polypeptide(L)'
;MQQYMIPAAQLVPRPDQVITPSLYDRFVSYIDASEKTVQTYSRALRQFFKWIRREEITQPLREDVIRYRDELKTDHKPATVQNYIFAVRQFFRWTAQEGIYPNIADRIKGAKVSTKHKKDALTIEQAQEILALQKAKNTPTGIRDYALIAAAVTSGLRTVEIQRANIEDLRQIGNRVVLNVQGKGEEDRADYVLITKPVEKAIRRYLRLREDIGDKAPLFASVSRRNPEGRMTTRSISRIIKNAFREAGYDSSRLTAHTLRHTAGTINLLAGGTLQETQQLLRHMNINTTTIYAHNLNKLESMNEERITAALFTEEAGLISGEDEDE
;
A
#
# COMPACT_ATOMS: atom_id res chain seq x y z
N MET A 1 -28.20 -16.84 16.60
CA MET A 1 -27.58 -17.13 15.29
C MET A 1 -27.24 -18.60 15.25
N GLN A 2 -28.04 -19.40 14.52
CA GLN A 2 -27.73 -20.81 14.30
C GLN A 2 -26.47 -20.88 13.43
N GLN A 3 -25.40 -21.41 13.98
CA GLN A 3 -24.22 -21.79 13.21
C GLN A 3 -24.58 -23.00 12.35
N TYR A 4 -24.80 -22.77 11.05
CA TYR A 4 -24.85 -23.87 10.09
C TYR A 4 -23.45 -24.50 10.01
N MET A 5 -23.22 -25.51 10.81
CA MET A 5 -22.05 -26.38 10.66
C MET A 5 -22.32 -27.25 9.41
N ILE A 6 -21.48 -27.10 8.39
CA ILE A 6 -21.49 -28.01 7.23
C ILE A 6 -21.14 -29.38 7.77
N PRO A 7 -21.97 -30.40 7.53
CA PRO A 7 -21.68 -31.77 7.99
C PRO A 7 -20.30 -32.21 7.47
N ALA A 8 -19.51 -32.88 8.31
CA ALA A 8 -18.17 -33.36 7.96
C ALA A 8 -18.16 -34.21 6.68
N ALA A 9 -19.22 -34.99 6.44
CA ALA A 9 -19.41 -35.80 5.23
C ALA A 9 -19.43 -34.99 3.91
N GLN A 10 -19.74 -33.70 3.96
CA GLN A 10 -19.71 -32.79 2.78
C GLN A 10 -18.32 -32.26 2.46
N LEU A 11 -17.33 -32.49 3.30
CA LEU A 11 -15.94 -32.04 3.13
C LEU A 11 -15.02 -33.12 2.57
N VAL A 12 -15.53 -34.34 2.38
CA VAL A 12 -14.77 -35.48 1.81
C VAL A 12 -15.09 -35.56 0.31
N PRO A 13 -14.07 -35.55 -0.58
CA PRO A 13 -14.29 -35.72 -2.00
C PRO A 13 -14.80 -37.17 -2.31
N ARG A 14 -15.66 -37.26 -3.32
CA ARG A 14 -16.05 -38.56 -3.87
C ARG A 14 -14.89 -39.15 -4.70
N PRO A 15 -14.86 -40.48 -4.93
CA PRO A 15 -13.79 -41.12 -5.69
C PRO A 15 -13.59 -40.58 -7.11
N ASP A 16 -14.66 -40.07 -7.74
CA ASP A 16 -14.65 -39.46 -9.07
C ASP A 16 -14.19 -37.99 -9.09
N GLN A 17 -14.11 -37.36 -7.93
CA GLN A 17 -13.71 -35.96 -7.78
C GLN A 17 -12.20 -35.84 -7.62
N VAL A 18 -11.54 -35.36 -8.65
CA VAL A 18 -10.08 -35.11 -8.65
C VAL A 18 -9.76 -33.68 -9.04
N ILE A 19 -8.68 -33.14 -8.48
CA ILE A 19 -8.18 -31.81 -8.85
C ILE A 19 -7.24 -31.94 -10.03
N THR A 20 -7.66 -31.38 -11.17
CA THR A 20 -6.88 -31.40 -12.41
C THR A 20 -6.33 -30.01 -12.75
N PRO A 21 -5.22 -29.89 -13.51
CA PRO A 21 -4.71 -28.61 -13.96
C PRO A 21 -5.71 -27.76 -14.77
N SER A 22 -6.63 -28.40 -15.52
CA SER A 22 -7.68 -27.71 -16.30
C SER A 22 -8.66 -26.92 -15.42
N LEU A 23 -8.86 -27.31 -14.17
CA LEU A 23 -9.69 -26.57 -13.21
C LEU A 23 -9.09 -25.21 -12.85
N TYR A 24 -7.77 -25.07 -12.92
CA TYR A 24 -7.11 -23.78 -12.72
C TYR A 24 -7.53 -22.78 -13.83
N ASP A 25 -7.49 -23.16 -15.08
CA ASP A 25 -7.82 -22.25 -16.19
C ASP A 25 -9.32 -21.89 -16.16
N ARG A 26 -10.19 -22.85 -15.85
CA ARG A 26 -11.63 -22.61 -15.63
C ARG A 26 -11.88 -21.62 -14.51
N PHE A 27 -11.20 -21.79 -13.37
CA PHE A 27 -11.33 -20.87 -12.25
C PHE A 27 -10.82 -19.46 -12.59
N VAL A 28 -9.69 -19.35 -13.26
CA VAL A 28 -9.15 -18.04 -13.69
C VAL A 28 -10.13 -17.31 -14.62
N SER A 29 -10.81 -18.03 -15.51
CA SER A 29 -11.85 -17.46 -16.38
C SER A 29 -13.14 -17.11 -15.64
N TYR A 30 -13.41 -17.79 -14.51
CA TYR A 30 -14.59 -17.53 -13.68
C TYR A 30 -14.41 -16.27 -12.80
N ILE A 31 -13.18 -15.92 -12.44
CA ILE A 31 -12.92 -14.80 -11.51
C ILE A 31 -13.33 -13.47 -12.16
N ASP A 32 -14.38 -12.85 -11.65
CA ASP A 32 -14.73 -11.46 -11.95
C ASP A 32 -13.96 -10.53 -11.01
N ALA A 33 -12.77 -10.12 -11.43
CA ALA A 33 -11.91 -9.24 -10.66
C ALA A 33 -10.91 -8.48 -11.57
N SER A 34 -10.28 -7.44 -11.01
CA SER A 34 -9.24 -6.72 -11.74
C SER A 34 -8.11 -7.66 -12.16
N GLU A 35 -7.49 -7.40 -13.32
CA GLU A 35 -6.37 -8.17 -13.86
C GLU A 35 -5.28 -8.44 -12.82
N LYS A 36 -4.96 -7.45 -11.99
CA LYS A 36 -3.96 -7.58 -10.92
C LYS A 36 -4.39 -8.54 -9.81
N THR A 37 -5.68 -8.60 -9.51
CA THR A 37 -6.25 -9.57 -8.55
C THR A 37 -6.17 -10.96 -9.13
N VAL A 38 -6.57 -11.13 -10.40
CA VAL A 38 -6.45 -12.39 -11.14
C VAL A 38 -5.00 -12.87 -11.15
N GLN A 39 -4.03 -12.02 -11.48
CA GLN A 39 -2.59 -12.35 -11.45
C GLN A 39 -2.13 -12.79 -10.05
N THR A 40 -2.63 -12.16 -8.99
CA THR A 40 -2.30 -12.53 -7.60
C THR A 40 -2.83 -13.92 -7.25
N TYR A 41 -4.09 -14.20 -7.58
CA TYR A 41 -4.70 -15.51 -7.36
C TYR A 41 -4.03 -16.59 -8.21
N SER A 42 -3.75 -16.30 -9.48
CA SER A 42 -3.04 -17.18 -10.39
C SER A 42 -1.68 -17.60 -9.83
N ARG A 43 -0.91 -16.64 -9.29
CA ARG A 43 0.38 -16.95 -8.66
C ARG A 43 0.22 -17.85 -7.44
N ALA A 44 -0.72 -17.54 -6.57
CA ALA A 44 -0.98 -18.30 -5.35
C ALA A 44 -1.42 -19.74 -5.67
N LEU A 45 -2.34 -19.90 -6.63
CA LEU A 45 -2.84 -21.20 -7.04
C LEU A 45 -1.80 -22.03 -7.77
N ARG A 46 -0.98 -21.44 -8.65
CA ARG A 46 0.16 -22.15 -9.28
C ARG A 46 1.09 -22.73 -8.21
N GLN A 47 1.34 -21.99 -7.13
CA GLN A 47 2.15 -22.48 -6.01
C GLN A 47 1.47 -23.65 -5.31
N PHE A 48 0.17 -23.57 -5.05
CA PHE A 48 -0.60 -24.65 -4.45
C PHE A 48 -0.64 -25.90 -5.34
N PHE A 49 -0.92 -25.74 -6.63
CA PHE A 49 -0.91 -26.87 -7.58
C PHE A 49 0.47 -27.49 -7.76
N LYS A 50 1.54 -26.68 -7.70
CA LYS A 50 2.92 -27.20 -7.69
C LYS A 50 3.19 -28.02 -6.44
N TRP A 51 2.70 -27.57 -5.29
CA TRP A 51 2.83 -28.27 -4.02
C TRP A 51 2.06 -29.61 -4.03
N ILE A 52 0.79 -29.64 -4.43
CA ILE A 52 -0.02 -30.85 -4.58
C ILE A 52 0.69 -31.88 -5.48
N ARG A 53 1.26 -31.42 -6.60
CA ARG A 53 1.98 -32.31 -7.53
C ARG A 53 3.24 -32.88 -6.89
N ARG A 54 3.98 -32.08 -6.12
CA ARG A 54 5.18 -32.54 -5.41
C ARG A 54 4.85 -33.60 -4.37
N GLU A 55 3.72 -33.45 -3.69
CA GLU A 55 3.24 -34.39 -2.66
C GLU A 55 2.44 -35.56 -3.25
N GLU A 56 2.31 -35.65 -4.58
CA GLU A 56 1.56 -36.69 -5.30
C GLU A 56 0.09 -36.81 -4.88
N ILE A 57 -0.52 -35.68 -4.47
CA ILE A 57 -1.91 -35.62 -3.98
C ILE A 57 -2.85 -35.38 -5.16
N THR A 58 -3.74 -36.33 -5.44
CA THR A 58 -4.78 -36.19 -6.47
C THR A 58 -6.15 -35.80 -5.89
N GLN A 59 -6.40 -36.18 -4.65
CA GLN A 59 -7.62 -35.85 -3.91
C GLN A 59 -7.27 -35.17 -2.58
N PRO A 60 -6.95 -33.87 -2.62
CA PRO A 60 -6.56 -33.13 -1.41
C PRO A 60 -7.70 -33.09 -0.40
N LEU A 61 -7.35 -33.26 0.85
CA LEU A 61 -8.23 -33.16 2.00
C LEU A 61 -7.97 -31.83 2.75
N ARG A 62 -8.79 -31.56 3.76
CA ARG A 62 -8.63 -30.39 4.61
C ARG A 62 -7.25 -30.31 5.27
N GLU A 63 -6.75 -31.46 5.71
CA GLU A 63 -5.43 -31.61 6.35
C GLU A 63 -4.30 -31.20 5.40
N ASP A 64 -4.44 -31.47 4.11
CA ASP A 64 -3.45 -31.10 3.11
C ASP A 64 -3.38 -29.57 2.93
N VAL A 65 -4.52 -28.89 2.93
CA VAL A 65 -4.54 -27.42 2.89
C VAL A 65 -3.91 -26.82 4.15
N ILE A 66 -4.12 -27.44 5.32
CA ILE A 66 -3.50 -27.03 6.58
C ILE A 66 -1.98 -27.26 6.50
N ARG A 67 -1.51 -28.42 6.03
CA ARG A 67 -0.09 -28.75 5.85
C ARG A 67 0.58 -27.78 4.87
N TYR A 68 -0.05 -27.50 3.73
CA TYR A 68 0.40 -26.49 2.78
C TYR A 68 0.56 -25.12 3.44
N ARG A 69 -0.45 -24.64 4.18
CA ARG A 69 -0.36 -23.37 4.91
C ARG A 69 0.82 -23.35 5.88
N ASP A 70 1.02 -24.42 6.62
CA ASP A 70 2.06 -24.48 7.66
C ASP A 70 3.47 -24.53 7.04
N GLU A 71 3.63 -25.19 5.91
CA GLU A 71 4.84 -25.13 5.10
C GLU A 71 5.11 -23.70 4.56
N LEU A 72 4.07 -23.04 4.04
CA LEU A 72 4.22 -21.65 3.59
C LEU A 72 4.71 -20.69 4.69
N LYS A 73 4.39 -20.95 5.96
CA LYS A 73 4.84 -20.11 7.08
C LYS A 73 6.34 -20.16 7.31
N THR A 74 7.02 -21.21 6.88
CA THR A 74 8.49 -21.34 7.04
C THR A 74 9.23 -20.34 6.15
N ASP A 75 8.74 -20.12 4.91
CA ASP A 75 9.47 -19.37 3.90
C ASP A 75 8.84 -18.03 3.51
N HIS A 76 7.59 -17.79 3.94
CA HIS A 76 6.82 -16.65 3.50
C HIS A 76 6.40 -15.72 4.64
N LYS A 77 6.33 -14.42 4.34
CA LYS A 77 5.78 -13.43 5.27
C LYS A 77 4.30 -13.71 5.55
N PRO A 78 3.79 -13.45 6.78
CA PRO A 78 2.40 -13.70 7.15
C PRO A 78 1.36 -13.15 6.16
N ALA A 79 1.58 -11.95 5.61
CA ALA A 79 0.68 -11.36 4.61
C ALA A 79 0.66 -12.16 3.28
N THR A 80 1.78 -12.76 2.88
CA THR A 80 1.86 -13.62 1.69
C THR A 80 1.09 -14.92 1.93
N VAL A 81 1.30 -15.56 3.09
CA VAL A 81 0.56 -16.76 3.49
C VAL A 81 -0.95 -16.49 3.51
N GLN A 82 -1.37 -15.35 4.10
CA GLN A 82 -2.77 -14.94 4.13
C GLN A 82 -3.37 -14.84 2.71
N ASN A 83 -2.65 -14.20 1.77
CA ASN A 83 -3.09 -14.06 0.39
C ASN A 83 -3.16 -15.41 -0.34
N TYR A 84 -2.20 -16.29 -0.10
CA TYR A 84 -2.15 -17.60 -0.74
C TYR A 84 -3.30 -18.48 -0.26
N ILE A 85 -3.52 -18.56 1.04
CA ILE A 85 -4.64 -19.32 1.61
C ILE A 85 -5.99 -18.72 1.22
N PHE A 86 -6.07 -17.39 1.09
CA PHE A 86 -7.29 -16.76 0.59
C PHE A 86 -7.61 -17.20 -0.85
N ALA A 87 -6.63 -17.23 -1.75
CA ALA A 87 -6.83 -17.72 -3.12
C ALA A 87 -7.25 -19.20 -3.16
N VAL A 88 -6.62 -20.06 -2.35
CA VAL A 88 -6.99 -21.49 -2.23
C VAL A 88 -8.42 -21.64 -1.71
N ARG A 89 -8.84 -20.83 -0.74
CA ARG A 89 -10.22 -20.81 -0.26
C ARG A 89 -11.22 -20.40 -1.34
N GLN A 90 -10.91 -19.39 -2.14
CA GLN A 90 -11.78 -18.96 -3.25
C GLN A 90 -11.89 -20.07 -4.31
N PHE A 91 -10.80 -20.76 -4.61
CA PHE A 91 -10.78 -21.88 -5.54
C PHE A 91 -11.70 -23.02 -5.05
N PHE A 92 -11.54 -23.51 -3.83
CA PHE A 92 -12.39 -24.60 -3.31
C PHE A 92 -13.84 -24.16 -3.05
N ARG A 93 -14.08 -22.89 -2.80
CA ARG A 93 -15.45 -22.35 -2.75
C ARG A 93 -16.13 -22.44 -4.11
N TRP A 94 -15.41 -22.03 -5.17
CA TRP A 94 -15.90 -22.13 -6.54
C TRP A 94 -16.12 -23.60 -6.95
N THR A 95 -15.17 -24.49 -6.70
CA THR A 95 -15.35 -25.93 -7.05
C THR A 95 -16.57 -26.54 -6.37
N ALA A 96 -16.87 -26.12 -5.14
CA ALA A 96 -18.07 -26.59 -4.44
C ALA A 96 -19.37 -26.01 -5.03
N GLN A 97 -19.36 -24.75 -5.45
CA GLN A 97 -20.51 -24.13 -6.13
C GLN A 97 -20.82 -24.80 -7.47
N GLU A 98 -19.78 -25.20 -8.21
CA GLU A 98 -19.89 -25.92 -9.49
C GLU A 98 -20.16 -27.44 -9.30
N GLY A 99 -20.21 -27.95 -8.07
CA GLY A 99 -20.38 -29.37 -7.79
C GLY A 99 -19.18 -30.25 -8.18
N ILE A 100 -18.02 -29.64 -8.47
CA ILE A 100 -16.81 -30.32 -8.95
C ILE A 100 -16.05 -30.98 -7.81
N TYR A 101 -15.87 -30.25 -6.70
CA TYR A 101 -15.07 -30.71 -5.55
C TYR A 101 -15.55 -30.02 -4.28
N PRO A 102 -15.55 -30.72 -3.12
CA PRO A 102 -16.02 -30.12 -1.87
C PRO A 102 -15.15 -28.94 -1.41
N ASN A 103 -15.75 -28.01 -0.65
CA ASN A 103 -15.01 -26.87 -0.08
C ASN A 103 -14.17 -27.28 1.12
N ILE A 104 -13.09 -28.01 0.88
CA ILE A 104 -12.16 -28.49 1.92
C ILE A 104 -11.41 -27.36 2.62
N ALA A 105 -11.34 -26.17 2.02
CA ALA A 105 -10.63 -25.01 2.56
C ALA A 105 -11.54 -24.08 3.39
N ASP A 106 -12.78 -24.45 3.65
CA ASP A 106 -13.71 -23.60 4.41
C ASP A 106 -13.12 -23.23 5.77
N ARG A 107 -13.21 -21.93 6.11
CA ARG A 107 -12.74 -21.36 7.38
C ARG A 107 -11.29 -21.68 7.78
N ILE A 108 -10.45 -22.20 6.86
CA ILE A 108 -9.02 -22.33 7.14
C ILE A 108 -8.44 -20.92 7.28
N LYS A 109 -7.92 -20.64 8.46
CA LYS A 109 -7.26 -19.34 8.74
C LYS A 109 -5.88 -19.32 8.08
N GLY A 110 -5.51 -18.19 7.45
CA GLY A 110 -4.14 -17.95 7.03
C GLY A 110 -3.21 -17.67 8.21
N ALA A 111 -2.09 -17.01 7.97
CA ALA A 111 -1.22 -16.55 9.04
C ALA A 111 -1.79 -15.29 9.70
N LYS A 112 -1.58 -15.14 11.02
CA LYS A 112 -1.94 -13.92 11.74
C LYS A 112 -1.05 -12.77 11.25
N VAL A 113 -1.64 -11.81 10.57
CA VAL A 113 -0.95 -10.59 10.14
C VAL A 113 -1.03 -9.59 11.27
N SER A 114 0.14 -9.09 11.69
CA SER A 114 0.19 -8.02 12.70
C SER A 114 -0.46 -6.76 12.12
N THR A 115 -1.37 -6.18 12.88
CA THR A 115 -1.98 -4.88 12.57
C THR A 115 -1.05 -3.71 12.91
N LYS A 116 0.04 -3.97 13.65
CA LYS A 116 1.05 -2.93 13.94
C LYS A 116 1.68 -2.47 12.64
N HIS A 117 1.66 -1.17 12.43
CA HIS A 117 2.21 -0.54 11.23
C HIS A 117 3.74 -0.77 11.17
N LYS A 118 4.21 -1.43 10.11
CA LYS A 118 5.64 -1.76 9.93
C LYS A 118 6.39 -0.75 9.06
N LYS A 119 5.72 0.28 8.55
CA LYS A 119 6.32 1.29 7.68
C LYS A 119 6.45 2.59 8.45
N ASP A 120 7.63 3.19 8.35
CA ASP A 120 7.91 4.46 9.01
C ASP A 120 7.43 5.61 8.11
N ALA A 121 6.95 6.69 8.71
CA ALA A 121 6.87 8.00 8.08
C ALA A 121 8.23 8.69 8.27
N LEU A 122 8.56 9.61 7.38
CA LEU A 122 9.69 10.52 7.57
C LEU A 122 9.28 11.61 8.58
N THR A 123 10.26 12.11 9.33
CA THR A 123 10.06 13.37 10.07
C THR A 123 10.00 14.56 9.11
N ILE A 124 9.60 15.72 9.60
CA ILE A 124 9.56 16.93 8.79
C ILE A 124 10.97 17.27 8.29
N GLU A 125 11.98 17.20 9.15
CA GLU A 125 13.38 17.48 8.85
C GLU A 125 13.92 16.52 7.79
N GLN A 126 13.65 15.22 7.91
CA GLN A 126 14.05 14.21 6.93
C GLN A 126 13.41 14.48 5.56
N ALA A 127 12.12 14.83 5.53
CA ALA A 127 11.43 15.15 4.30
C ALA A 127 12.00 16.44 3.65
N GLN A 128 12.32 17.46 4.45
CA GLN A 128 12.94 18.69 4.01
C GLN A 128 14.34 18.44 3.44
N GLU A 129 15.17 17.64 4.11
CA GLU A 129 16.51 17.28 3.66
C GLU A 129 16.46 16.55 2.31
N ILE A 130 15.59 15.53 2.17
CA ILE A 130 15.40 14.82 0.91
C ILE A 130 15.01 15.79 -0.21
N LEU A 131 14.04 16.67 0.05
CA LEU A 131 13.60 17.65 -0.93
C LEU A 131 14.71 18.63 -1.30
N ALA A 132 15.51 19.10 -0.35
CA ALA A 132 16.63 20.00 -0.57
C ALA A 132 17.71 19.35 -1.45
N LEU A 133 18.11 18.12 -1.15
CA LEU A 133 19.08 17.35 -1.93
C LEU A 133 18.60 17.12 -3.37
N GLN A 134 17.32 16.74 -3.55
CA GLN A 134 16.78 16.55 -4.90
C GLN A 134 16.66 17.87 -5.68
N LYS A 135 16.30 18.97 -5.02
CA LYS A 135 16.20 20.32 -5.62
C LYS A 135 17.55 20.84 -6.10
N ALA A 136 18.63 20.49 -5.42
CA ALA A 136 19.99 20.89 -5.78
C ALA A 136 20.48 20.25 -7.09
N LYS A 137 19.87 19.14 -7.53
CA LYS A 137 20.20 18.47 -8.79
C LYS A 137 19.68 19.29 -9.98
N ASN A 138 20.61 19.89 -10.72
CA ASN A 138 20.29 20.76 -11.86
C ASN A 138 20.36 20.02 -13.21
N THR A 139 20.11 18.72 -13.24
CA THR A 139 20.00 17.91 -14.44
C THR A 139 18.53 17.71 -14.84
N PRO A 140 18.19 17.47 -16.12
CA PRO A 140 16.80 17.19 -16.52
C PRO A 140 16.14 16.09 -15.69
N THR A 141 16.87 15.00 -15.43
CA THR A 141 16.42 13.90 -14.57
C THR A 141 16.19 14.36 -13.13
N GLY A 142 17.12 15.11 -12.55
CA GLY A 142 17.01 15.62 -11.18
C GLY A 142 15.85 16.60 -11.01
N ILE A 143 15.61 17.46 -11.99
CA ILE A 143 14.48 18.41 -12.00
C ILE A 143 13.15 17.64 -12.05
N ARG A 144 13.05 16.57 -12.87
CA ARG A 144 11.89 15.68 -12.90
C ARG A 144 11.68 14.99 -11.55
N ASP A 145 12.73 14.38 -11.01
CA ASP A 145 12.66 13.58 -9.79
C ASP A 145 12.27 14.44 -8.58
N TYR A 146 12.82 15.66 -8.49
CA TYR A 146 12.39 16.64 -7.50
C TYR A 146 10.90 16.97 -7.61
N ALA A 147 10.41 17.30 -8.80
CA ALA A 147 9.00 17.64 -9.02
C ALA A 147 8.07 16.47 -8.66
N LEU A 148 8.47 15.24 -9.04
CA LEU A 148 7.74 14.02 -8.72
C LEU A 148 7.67 13.77 -7.21
N ILE A 149 8.80 13.86 -6.50
CA ILE A 149 8.90 13.61 -5.06
C ILE A 149 8.14 14.69 -4.28
N ALA A 150 8.28 15.95 -4.68
CA ALA A 150 7.55 17.06 -4.08
C ALA A 150 6.03 16.88 -4.22
N ALA A 151 5.54 16.52 -5.42
CA ALA A 151 4.13 16.23 -5.62
C ALA A 151 3.66 15.02 -4.78
N ALA A 152 4.47 13.96 -4.73
CA ALA A 152 4.14 12.75 -3.98
C ALA A 152 3.98 13.00 -2.48
N VAL A 153 4.88 13.77 -1.86
CA VAL A 153 4.86 14.00 -0.41
C VAL A 153 3.85 15.07 0.00
N THR A 154 3.63 16.10 -0.81
CA THR A 154 2.69 17.17 -0.44
C THR A 154 1.23 16.81 -0.70
N SER A 155 0.96 16.02 -1.73
CA SER A 155 -0.42 15.64 -2.13
C SER A 155 -0.76 14.18 -1.80
N GLY A 156 0.12 13.46 -1.11
CA GLY A 156 -0.10 12.07 -0.71
C GLY A 156 -0.39 11.13 -1.88
N LEU A 157 0.19 11.35 -3.05
CA LEU A 157 -0.07 10.57 -4.27
C LEU A 157 0.39 9.12 -4.13
N ARG A 158 -0.42 8.20 -4.68
CA ARG A 158 0.00 6.81 -4.88
C ARG A 158 0.90 6.70 -6.11
N THR A 159 1.83 5.76 -6.12
CA THR A 159 2.71 5.53 -7.29
C THR A 159 1.95 5.23 -8.58
N VAL A 160 0.77 4.60 -8.49
CA VAL A 160 -0.08 4.35 -9.65
C VAL A 160 -0.77 5.62 -10.15
N GLU A 161 -1.13 6.55 -9.27
CA GLU A 161 -1.69 7.85 -9.64
C GLU A 161 -0.63 8.70 -10.38
N ILE A 162 0.60 8.71 -9.87
CA ILE A 162 1.74 9.37 -10.54
C ILE A 162 2.01 8.74 -11.92
N GLN A 163 1.97 7.41 -12.00
CA GLN A 163 2.17 6.68 -13.25
C GLN A 163 1.13 7.05 -14.31
N ARG A 164 -0.14 7.16 -13.91
CA ARG A 164 -1.27 7.38 -14.82
C ARG A 164 -1.45 8.83 -15.24
N ALA A 165 -0.92 9.77 -14.46
CA ALA A 165 -1.07 11.19 -14.70
C ALA A 165 -0.52 11.60 -16.09
N ASN A 166 -1.33 12.36 -16.81
CA ASN A 166 -1.00 13.03 -18.07
C ASN A 166 -0.81 14.53 -17.82
N ILE A 167 -0.28 15.25 -18.80
CA ILE A 167 -0.15 16.70 -18.73
C ILE A 167 -1.53 17.36 -18.65
N GLU A 168 -2.51 16.89 -19.44
CA GLU A 168 -3.90 17.38 -19.42
C GLU A 168 -4.61 17.23 -18.07
N ASP A 169 -4.10 16.38 -17.16
CA ASP A 169 -4.66 16.20 -15.83
C ASP A 169 -4.29 17.33 -14.86
N LEU A 170 -3.25 18.10 -15.21
CA LEU A 170 -2.85 19.30 -14.46
C LEU A 170 -3.71 20.47 -14.92
N ARG A 171 -4.75 20.79 -14.14
CA ARG A 171 -5.78 21.77 -14.51
C ARG A 171 -5.84 22.91 -13.52
N GLN A 172 -6.38 24.03 -13.97
CA GLN A 172 -6.72 25.14 -13.11
C GLN A 172 -8.23 25.12 -12.81
N ILE A 173 -8.57 25.19 -11.52
CA ILE A 173 -9.94 25.35 -11.04
C ILE A 173 -9.96 26.61 -10.17
N GLY A 174 -10.62 27.65 -10.65
CA GLY A 174 -10.59 28.97 -10.03
C GLY A 174 -9.15 29.50 -9.95
N ASN A 175 -8.69 29.81 -8.74
CA ASN A 175 -7.33 30.29 -8.47
C ASN A 175 -6.36 29.18 -8.02
N ARG A 176 -6.76 27.93 -8.11
CA ARG A 176 -5.94 26.77 -7.64
C ARG A 176 -5.62 25.84 -8.80
N VAL A 177 -4.43 25.24 -8.73
CA VAL A 177 -4.01 24.18 -9.64
C VAL A 177 -4.33 22.83 -8.98
N VAL A 178 -4.91 21.93 -9.75
CA VAL A 178 -5.24 20.57 -9.35
C VAL A 178 -4.61 19.57 -10.30
N LEU A 179 -4.36 18.38 -9.80
CA LEU A 179 -4.01 17.22 -10.62
C LEU A 179 -5.15 16.21 -10.49
N ASN A 180 -5.86 15.95 -11.59
CA ASN A 180 -6.84 14.88 -11.65
C ASN A 180 -6.11 13.54 -11.53
N VAL A 181 -6.64 12.65 -10.70
CA VAL A 181 -6.02 11.36 -10.41
C VAL A 181 -6.97 10.22 -10.66
N GLN A 182 -6.42 9.10 -11.15
CA GLN A 182 -7.15 7.85 -11.30
C GLN A 182 -6.64 6.86 -10.26
N GLY A 183 -7.47 6.53 -9.29
CA GLY A 183 -7.18 5.63 -8.20
C GLY A 183 -7.00 4.17 -8.65
N LYS A 184 -6.73 3.30 -7.68
CA LYS A 184 -6.65 1.86 -7.91
C LYS A 184 -8.06 1.27 -8.02
N GLY A 185 -8.39 0.66 -9.16
CA GLY A 185 -9.70 0.06 -9.40
C GLY A 185 -10.76 1.05 -9.89
N GLU A 186 -10.39 2.30 -10.16
CA GLU A 186 -11.24 3.31 -10.76
C GLU A 186 -11.00 3.37 -12.27
N GLU A 187 -12.08 3.44 -13.04
CA GLU A 187 -12.01 3.60 -14.50
C GLU A 187 -11.89 5.08 -14.87
N ASP A 188 -12.47 5.97 -14.06
CA ASP A 188 -12.50 7.39 -14.30
C ASP A 188 -11.49 8.18 -13.45
N ARG A 189 -11.18 9.41 -13.91
CA ARG A 189 -10.36 10.41 -13.21
C ARG A 189 -11.27 11.39 -12.45
N ALA A 190 -12.18 10.85 -11.65
CA ALA A 190 -13.20 11.63 -10.94
C ALA A 190 -12.63 12.36 -9.71
N ASP A 191 -11.46 11.97 -9.21
CA ASP A 191 -10.84 12.55 -8.02
C ASP A 191 -9.66 13.45 -8.40
N TYR A 192 -9.32 14.41 -7.54
CA TYR A 192 -8.20 15.32 -7.76
C TYR A 192 -7.42 15.59 -6.47
N VAL A 193 -6.20 16.07 -6.63
CA VAL A 193 -5.37 16.61 -5.55
C VAL A 193 -5.01 18.06 -5.83
N LEU A 194 -4.91 18.85 -4.77
CA LEU A 194 -4.41 20.23 -4.87
C LEU A 194 -2.90 20.20 -5.09
N ILE A 195 -2.44 21.03 -6.05
CA ILE A 195 -1.04 21.26 -6.32
C ILE A 195 -0.70 22.66 -5.81
N THR A 196 0.14 22.73 -4.79
CA THR A 196 0.55 23.99 -4.19
C THR A 196 1.50 24.74 -5.12
N LYS A 197 1.58 26.08 -5.00
CA LYS A 197 2.42 26.94 -5.86
C LYS A 197 3.89 26.47 -5.97
N PRO A 198 4.59 26.04 -4.89
CA PRO A 198 5.95 25.53 -4.99
C PRO A 198 6.06 24.27 -5.84
N VAL A 199 5.09 23.35 -5.71
CA VAL A 199 5.04 22.09 -6.47
C VAL A 199 4.68 22.35 -7.93
N GLU A 200 3.73 23.24 -8.19
CA GLU A 200 3.39 23.68 -9.54
C GLU A 200 4.63 24.27 -10.25
N LYS A 201 5.37 25.15 -9.57
CA LYS A 201 6.60 25.73 -10.11
C LYS A 201 7.62 24.66 -10.48
N ALA A 202 7.76 23.62 -9.65
CA ALA A 202 8.67 22.51 -9.91
C ALA A 202 8.21 21.70 -11.13
N ILE A 203 6.92 21.35 -11.21
CA ILE A 203 6.34 20.62 -12.34
C ILE A 203 6.50 21.43 -13.64
N ARG A 204 6.13 22.70 -13.64
CA ARG A 204 6.25 23.56 -14.84
C ARG A 204 7.71 23.77 -15.26
N ARG A 205 8.66 23.83 -14.29
CA ARG A 205 10.09 23.86 -14.60
C ARG A 205 10.51 22.59 -15.33
N TYR A 206 10.04 21.43 -14.89
CA TYR A 206 10.32 20.16 -15.56
C TYR A 206 9.68 20.10 -16.95
N LEU A 207 8.41 20.49 -17.11
CA LEU A 207 7.71 20.45 -18.39
C LEU A 207 8.37 21.35 -19.45
N ARG A 208 8.96 22.49 -19.05
CA ARG A 208 9.72 23.37 -19.97
C ARG A 208 11.00 22.75 -20.54
N LEU A 209 11.48 21.65 -19.97
CA LEU A 209 12.64 20.92 -20.50
C LEU A 209 12.24 19.86 -21.54
N ARG A 210 10.94 19.68 -21.77
CA ARG A 210 10.41 18.72 -22.73
C ARG A 210 9.85 19.49 -23.92
N GLU A 211 10.30 19.11 -25.10
CA GLU A 211 9.88 19.71 -26.37
C GLU A 211 8.78 18.85 -27.01
N ASP A 212 7.90 19.48 -27.79
CA ASP A 212 6.88 18.88 -28.63
C ASP A 212 6.02 17.78 -27.96
N ILE A 213 5.62 18.01 -26.73
CA ILE A 213 4.81 17.09 -25.94
C ILE A 213 3.32 17.44 -26.02
N GLY A 214 2.50 16.48 -26.44
CA GLY A 214 1.04 16.62 -26.42
C GLY A 214 0.44 16.46 -25.02
N ASP A 215 -0.76 16.97 -24.83
CA ASP A 215 -1.47 16.98 -23.54
C ASP A 215 -1.68 15.57 -22.95
N LYS A 216 -1.83 14.55 -23.79
CA LYS A 216 -1.98 13.14 -23.39
C LYS A 216 -0.67 12.46 -23.02
N ALA A 217 0.47 13.13 -23.18
CA ALA A 217 1.76 12.60 -22.74
C ALA A 217 1.81 12.43 -21.21
N PRO A 218 2.60 11.50 -20.70
CA PRO A 218 2.73 11.30 -19.26
C PRO A 218 3.28 12.56 -18.60
N LEU A 219 2.69 12.98 -17.46
CA LEU A 219 3.14 14.14 -16.69
C LEU A 219 4.61 13.99 -16.29
N PHE A 220 5.01 12.80 -15.84
CA PHE A 220 6.39 12.45 -15.54
C PHE A 220 6.85 11.32 -16.47
N ALA A 221 7.81 11.65 -17.34
CA ALA A 221 8.26 10.75 -18.39
C ALA A 221 9.53 9.97 -18.03
N SER A 222 9.72 8.85 -18.71
CA SER A 222 10.92 8.04 -18.63
C SER A 222 12.07 8.70 -19.40
N VAL A 223 13.27 8.61 -18.83
CA VAL A 223 14.53 8.98 -19.51
C VAL A 223 15.31 7.74 -19.97
N SER A 224 14.67 6.56 -19.94
CA SER A 224 15.30 5.32 -20.36
C SER A 224 15.47 5.29 -21.88
N ARG A 225 16.64 4.86 -22.35
CA ARG A 225 16.90 4.67 -23.79
C ARG A 225 15.92 3.72 -24.49
N ARG A 226 15.29 2.79 -23.74
CA ARG A 226 14.30 1.84 -24.27
C ARG A 226 12.88 2.42 -24.36
N ASN A 227 12.61 3.50 -23.62
CA ASN A 227 11.30 4.13 -23.55
C ASN A 227 11.48 5.63 -23.29
N PRO A 228 12.13 6.36 -24.22
CA PRO A 228 12.35 7.80 -24.05
C PRO A 228 10.99 8.51 -24.09
N GLU A 229 10.81 9.48 -23.20
CA GLU A 229 9.57 10.27 -23.05
C GLU A 229 8.29 9.45 -22.79
N GLY A 230 8.40 8.14 -22.73
CA GLY A 230 7.27 7.25 -22.46
C GLY A 230 6.89 7.19 -20.97
N ARG A 231 5.76 6.54 -20.69
CA ARG A 231 5.20 6.37 -19.36
C ARG A 231 6.10 5.49 -18.48
N MET A 232 6.44 5.98 -17.29
CA MET A 232 7.18 5.21 -16.28
C MET A 232 6.30 4.10 -15.69
N THR A 233 6.94 3.01 -15.28
CA THR A 233 6.28 1.98 -14.45
C THR A 233 6.24 2.40 -12.98
N THR A 234 5.29 1.89 -12.21
CA THR A 234 5.25 2.09 -10.74
C THR A 234 6.54 1.63 -10.06
N ARG A 235 7.22 0.62 -10.62
CA ARG A 235 8.52 0.14 -10.15
C ARG A 235 9.63 1.17 -10.38
N SER A 236 9.63 1.84 -11.54
CA SER A 236 10.60 2.90 -11.82
C SER A 236 10.40 4.10 -10.90
N ILE A 237 9.15 4.52 -10.68
CA ILE A 237 8.80 5.58 -9.72
C ILE A 237 9.26 5.20 -8.30
N SER A 238 8.96 3.98 -7.87
CA SER A 238 9.39 3.50 -6.55
C SER A 238 10.91 3.47 -6.40
N ARG A 239 11.65 3.17 -7.47
CA ARG A 239 13.11 3.20 -7.48
C ARG A 239 13.67 4.62 -7.37
N ILE A 240 13.07 5.59 -8.06
CA ILE A 240 13.44 7.01 -7.96
C ILE A 240 13.31 7.48 -6.50
N ILE A 241 12.16 7.24 -5.88
CA ILE A 241 11.90 7.64 -4.50
C ILE A 241 12.86 6.93 -3.53
N LYS A 242 13.09 5.62 -3.72
CA LYS A 242 14.02 4.86 -2.86
C LYS A 242 15.46 5.35 -2.99
N ASN A 243 15.89 5.73 -4.19
CA ASN A 243 17.21 6.31 -4.42
C ASN A 243 17.34 7.67 -3.72
N ALA A 244 16.30 8.53 -3.78
CA ALA A 244 16.30 9.80 -3.06
C ALA A 244 16.45 9.62 -1.54
N PHE A 245 15.84 8.58 -0.96
CA PHE A 245 16.03 8.25 0.46
C PHE A 245 17.48 7.82 0.75
N ARG A 246 18.05 6.95 -0.10
CA ARG A 246 19.44 6.49 0.06
C ARG A 246 20.45 7.61 -0.03
N GLU A 247 20.26 8.54 -0.95
CA GLU A 247 21.13 9.70 -1.13
C GLU A 247 21.12 10.63 0.08
N ALA A 248 20.01 10.68 0.81
CA ALA A 248 19.91 11.39 2.08
C ALA A 248 20.34 10.52 3.30
N GLY A 249 20.96 9.36 3.07
CA GLY A 249 21.40 8.47 4.15
C GLY A 249 20.32 7.55 4.74
N TYR A 250 19.09 7.59 4.23
CA TYR A 250 17.97 6.81 4.77
C TYR A 250 17.76 5.50 3.99
N ASP A 251 18.61 4.48 4.23
CA ASP A 251 18.48 3.16 3.58
C ASP A 251 17.89 2.10 4.51
N SER A 252 16.59 2.15 4.70
CA SER A 252 15.84 1.13 5.44
C SER A 252 14.86 0.39 4.52
N SER A 253 14.72 -0.93 4.69
CA SER A 253 13.69 -1.72 3.98
C SER A 253 12.26 -1.31 4.34
N ARG A 254 12.07 -0.56 5.44
CA ARG A 254 10.79 -0.01 5.89
C ARG A 254 10.39 1.25 5.11
N LEU A 255 11.38 2.01 4.61
CA LEU A 255 11.18 3.20 3.78
C LEU A 255 10.98 2.81 2.32
N THR A 256 9.80 3.00 1.83
CA THR A 256 9.36 2.67 0.46
C THR A 256 8.71 3.88 -0.18
N ALA A 257 8.37 3.82 -1.48
CA ALA A 257 7.63 4.90 -2.12
C ALA A 257 6.30 5.25 -1.40
N HIS A 258 5.67 4.27 -0.75
CA HIS A 258 4.46 4.51 0.04
C HIS A 258 4.73 5.30 1.32
N THR A 259 5.98 5.37 1.77
CA THR A 259 6.41 6.20 2.89
C THR A 259 6.10 7.68 2.68
N LEU A 260 6.29 8.23 1.46
CA LEU A 260 5.95 9.63 1.18
C LEU A 260 4.47 9.93 1.45
N ARG A 261 3.59 9.00 1.09
CA ARG A 261 2.16 9.13 1.37
C ARG A 261 1.86 9.01 2.88
N HIS A 262 2.55 8.13 3.60
CA HIS A 262 2.47 8.08 5.06
C HIS A 262 2.97 9.38 5.69
N THR A 263 4.10 9.90 5.19
CA THR A 263 4.66 11.19 5.61
C THR A 263 3.66 12.33 5.40
N ALA A 264 3.00 12.41 4.24
CA ALA A 264 1.96 13.40 3.98
C ALA A 264 0.83 13.36 5.04
N GLY A 265 0.32 12.17 5.35
CA GLY A 265 -0.73 12.00 6.36
C GLY A 265 -0.25 12.36 7.78
N THR A 266 0.96 11.94 8.14
CA THR A 266 1.56 12.22 9.44
C THR A 266 1.82 13.72 9.62
N ILE A 267 2.45 14.37 8.63
CA ILE A 267 2.73 15.81 8.68
C ILE A 267 1.43 16.61 8.72
N ASN A 268 0.39 16.22 7.98
CA ASN A 268 -0.90 16.92 8.02
C ASN A 268 -1.50 16.91 9.43
N LEU A 269 -1.45 15.78 10.13
CA LEU A 269 -1.93 15.67 11.51
C LEU A 269 -1.06 16.50 12.49
N LEU A 270 0.28 16.42 12.37
CA LEU A 270 1.21 17.21 13.18
C LEU A 270 1.03 18.73 12.98
N ALA A 271 0.63 19.13 11.77
CA ALA A 271 0.33 20.53 11.44
C ALA A 271 -1.08 20.97 11.88
N GLY A 272 -1.79 20.17 12.66
CA GLY A 272 -3.12 20.49 13.19
C GLY A 272 -4.29 20.08 12.30
N GLY A 273 -4.04 19.36 11.21
CA GLY A 273 -5.11 18.81 10.37
C GLY A 273 -5.89 17.71 11.10
N THR A 274 -7.19 17.64 10.88
CA THR A 274 -8.06 16.61 11.44
C THR A 274 -7.85 15.25 10.76
N LEU A 275 -8.34 14.18 11.42
CA LEU A 275 -8.34 12.84 10.84
C LEU A 275 -9.17 12.76 9.55
N GLN A 276 -10.28 13.50 9.48
CA GLN A 276 -11.13 13.57 8.30
C GLN A 276 -10.44 14.27 7.13
N GLU A 277 -9.79 15.42 7.38
CA GLU A 277 -8.98 16.12 6.37
C GLU A 277 -7.82 15.25 5.89
N THR A 278 -7.18 14.50 6.79
CA THR A 278 -6.13 13.54 6.43
C THR A 278 -6.68 12.39 5.59
N GLN A 279 -7.88 11.89 5.91
CA GLN A 279 -8.57 10.88 5.09
C GLN A 279 -8.85 11.41 3.68
N GLN A 280 -9.34 12.63 3.56
CA GLN A 280 -9.62 13.29 2.29
C GLN A 280 -8.32 13.51 1.49
N LEU A 281 -7.27 14.09 2.12
CA LEU A 281 -5.96 14.27 1.50
C LEU A 281 -5.43 12.97 0.91
N LEU A 282 -5.55 11.88 1.67
CA LEU A 282 -5.07 10.58 1.26
C LEU A 282 -6.06 9.81 0.39
N ARG A 283 -7.28 10.27 0.22
CA ARG A 283 -8.33 9.57 -0.54
C ARG A 283 -8.46 8.11 -0.08
N HIS A 284 -8.63 7.93 1.25
CA HIS A 284 -8.86 6.63 1.86
C HIS A 284 -10.37 6.36 1.93
N MET A 285 -10.83 5.32 1.24
CA MET A 285 -12.24 4.90 1.32
C MET A 285 -12.64 4.46 2.74
N ASN A 286 -11.68 3.89 3.50
CA ASN A 286 -11.92 3.43 4.86
C ASN A 286 -11.09 4.25 5.84
N ILE A 287 -11.77 4.91 6.79
CA ILE A 287 -11.16 5.74 7.82
C ILE A 287 -10.19 4.95 8.72
N ASN A 288 -10.44 3.66 8.92
CA ASN A 288 -9.54 2.78 9.69
C ASN A 288 -8.12 2.74 9.12
N THR A 289 -7.95 3.06 7.84
CA THR A 289 -6.63 3.17 7.22
C THR A 289 -5.92 4.46 7.68
N THR A 290 -6.67 5.48 8.06
CA THR A 290 -6.15 6.78 8.50
C THR A 290 -5.93 6.81 10.02
N THR A 291 -6.73 6.08 10.81
CA THR A 291 -6.58 6.01 12.28
C THR A 291 -5.22 5.49 12.73
N ILE A 292 -4.54 4.74 11.86
CA ILE A 292 -3.18 4.25 12.11
C ILE A 292 -2.19 5.40 12.38
N TYR A 293 -2.36 6.54 11.70
CA TYR A 293 -1.51 7.74 11.88
C TYR A 293 -1.79 8.41 13.24
N ALA A 294 -3.07 8.56 13.59
CA ALA A 294 -3.48 9.13 14.87
C ALA A 294 -2.98 8.30 16.06
N HIS A 295 -3.08 6.97 15.99
CA HIS A 295 -2.57 6.08 17.03
C HIS A 295 -1.06 6.23 17.27
N ASN A 296 -0.28 6.41 16.22
CA ASN A 296 1.17 6.57 16.37
C ASN A 296 1.54 7.93 16.98
N LEU A 297 0.82 8.99 16.64
CA LEU A 297 1.03 10.32 17.21
C LEU A 297 0.54 10.38 18.64
N ASN A 298 -0.70 9.95 18.92
CA ASN A 298 -1.27 9.97 20.27
C ASN A 298 -0.44 9.17 21.28
N LYS A 299 0.28 8.13 20.84
CA LYS A 299 1.13 7.36 21.74
C LYS A 299 2.40 8.10 22.15
N LEU A 300 2.93 8.98 21.29
CA LEU A 300 4.12 9.80 21.59
C LEU A 300 3.76 11.07 22.37
N GLU A 301 2.53 11.58 22.17
CA GLU A 301 2.03 12.81 22.79
C GLU A 301 1.08 12.54 23.97
N SER A 302 0.75 11.27 24.23
CA SER A 302 -0.16 10.93 25.32
C SER A 302 0.58 11.02 26.63
N MET A 303 0.20 11.99 27.44
CA MET A 303 0.58 12.10 28.84
C MET A 303 -0.20 11.11 29.74
N ASN A 304 -0.56 9.93 29.20
CA ASN A 304 -1.39 8.97 29.94
C ASN A 304 -0.64 8.42 31.16
N GLU A 305 0.62 8.06 30.95
CA GLU A 305 1.49 7.56 31.98
C GLU A 305 1.77 8.64 33.05
N GLU A 306 2.01 9.89 32.65
CA GLU A 306 2.17 11.03 33.53
C GLU A 306 0.89 11.32 34.31
N ARG A 307 -0.28 11.27 33.69
CA ARG A 307 -1.58 11.44 34.38
C ARG A 307 -1.83 10.35 35.42
N ILE A 308 -1.48 9.10 35.07
CA ILE A 308 -1.58 7.96 35.99
C ILE A 308 -0.60 8.17 37.12
N THR A 309 0.63 8.56 36.86
CA THR A 309 1.66 8.84 37.83
C THR A 309 1.23 9.98 38.78
N ALA A 310 0.75 11.09 38.22
CA ALA A 310 0.23 12.20 39.02
C ALA A 310 -0.97 11.81 39.90
N ALA A 311 -1.83 10.91 39.43
CA ALA A 311 -2.98 10.43 40.19
C ALA A 311 -2.60 9.45 41.34
N LEU A 312 -1.54 8.67 41.14
CA LEU A 312 -1.10 7.65 42.10
C LEU A 312 -0.04 8.14 43.08
N PHE A 313 0.78 9.11 42.67
CA PHE A 313 1.93 9.61 43.45
C PHE A 313 1.80 11.11 43.74
N THR A 314 0.64 11.52 44.26
CA THR A 314 0.27 12.91 44.52
C THR A 314 1.19 13.63 45.50
N GLU A 315 1.96 12.92 46.35
CA GLU A 315 2.89 13.50 47.30
C GLU A 315 4.28 13.83 46.72
N GLU A 316 4.69 13.16 45.64
CA GLU A 316 6.00 13.41 44.98
C GLU A 316 5.92 14.46 43.87
N ALA A 317 4.74 14.74 43.34
CA ALA A 317 4.54 15.74 42.28
C ALA A 317 4.64 17.20 42.80
N GLY A 318 4.57 17.38 44.12
CA GLY A 318 4.72 18.69 44.79
C GLY A 318 6.17 19.10 45.06
N LEU A 319 7.14 18.18 44.91
CA LEU A 319 8.56 18.43 45.23
C LEU A 319 9.40 18.87 44.04
N ILE A 320 8.85 18.79 42.81
CA ILE A 320 9.59 19.16 41.58
C ILE A 320 9.35 20.65 41.19
N SER A 321 8.39 21.31 41.81
CA SER A 321 8.08 22.73 41.55
C SER A 321 8.63 23.72 42.59
N GLY A 322 9.56 23.32 43.43
CA GLY A 322 9.98 24.10 44.57
C GLY A 322 11.48 24.26 44.83
N GLU A 323 12.35 23.99 43.86
CA GLU A 323 13.80 24.27 44.00
C GLU A 323 14.35 24.84 42.69
N ASP A 324 14.17 26.13 42.46
CA ASP A 324 15.03 27.00 41.63
C ASP A 324 14.57 28.47 41.75
N GLU A 325 14.45 28.98 43.00
CA GLU A 325 14.55 30.39 43.31
C GLU A 325 15.33 30.48 44.62
N ASP A 326 16.64 30.59 44.50
CA ASP A 326 17.56 31.30 45.42
C ASP A 326 19.00 30.77 45.22
N GLU A 327 19.75 31.40 44.31
CA GLU A 327 21.12 31.90 44.56
C GLU A 327 21.61 32.67 43.31
#